data_2b19fe305899e533f7e1cf693d9747de
#
_entry.id   2b19fe305899e533f7e1cf693d9747de
#
_cell.length_a   1.000
_cell.length_b   1.000
_cell.length_c   1.000
_cell.angle_alpha   90.00
_cell.angle_beta   90.00
_cell.angle_gamma   90.00
#
_symmetry.space_group_name_H-M   'P 1'
#
loop_
_entity.id
_entity.type
_entity.pdbx_description
1 polymer ?
#
loop_
_entity_poly.entity_id
_entity_poly.type
_entity_poly.pdbx_seq_one_letter_code
_entity_poly.pdbx_strand_id
1 'polypeptide(L)'
;MDCYIYAVEKSLDSYKFNLLQNKQVFINQLKSRNLAARTIDEGAIDENGGGNFSEYVAILSGNDDLLEKAKLDKKLAVLESERQAYHRNKGNAKGKLNEKTAGIEKNNIFIGRFTRDWEYLNKVAPVDAETGLRPNPLKLDGVDSDNIEILGNRLAIINQKARTEDDYMKIGTLFDFRILVRTEKTCDGDTQALHNKFMVEGLDGIKYTYHNGYIAKDPKLAVMYFINALERIPGMIEKREKENAELSKDIPVLQEIVAATWPKEGEIKKLGEELATLNRKIQLTLKPVSYTHLTLPTN
;
A
#
# COMPACT_ATOMS: atom_id res chain seq x y z
N MET A 1 -21.62 14.04 -55.86
CA MET A 1 -20.57 15.03 -56.12
C MET A 1 -19.27 14.38 -55.64
N ASP A 2 -18.41 13.99 -56.59
CA ASP A 2 -17.12 13.33 -56.27
C ASP A 2 -16.05 14.42 -56.07
N CYS A 3 -15.37 14.36 -54.94
CA CYS A 3 -14.32 15.30 -54.57
C CYS A 3 -12.95 14.62 -54.76
N TYR A 4 -12.15 15.10 -55.72
CA TYR A 4 -10.80 14.57 -55.95
C TYR A 4 -9.79 15.48 -55.28
N ILE A 5 -8.96 14.87 -54.43
CA ILE A 5 -7.91 15.58 -53.69
C ILE A 5 -6.55 15.16 -54.26
N TYR A 6 -5.80 16.12 -54.73
CA TYR A 6 -4.44 15.88 -55.25
C TYR A 6 -3.42 16.25 -54.18
N ALA A 7 -2.52 15.35 -53.88
CA ALA A 7 -1.38 15.61 -53.01
C ALA A 7 -0.10 15.06 -53.65
N VAL A 8 1.01 15.77 -53.46
CA VAL A 8 2.31 15.28 -53.92
C VAL A 8 2.83 14.24 -52.94
N GLU A 9 3.21 13.07 -53.46
CA GLU A 9 3.81 12.01 -52.66
C GLU A 9 5.10 12.50 -51.99
N LYS A 10 5.31 12.12 -50.72
CA LYS A 10 6.47 12.57 -49.91
C LYS A 10 6.51 14.09 -49.66
N SER A 11 5.37 14.77 -49.62
CA SER A 11 5.28 16.22 -49.40
C SER A 11 4.57 16.55 -48.10
N LEU A 12 4.66 17.83 -47.68
CA LEU A 12 3.95 18.39 -46.52
C LEU A 12 2.43 18.26 -46.66
N ASP A 13 1.91 18.19 -47.87
CA ASP A 13 0.49 18.06 -48.16
C ASP A 13 -0.04 16.67 -47.73
N SER A 14 0.73 15.62 -47.98
CA SER A 14 0.41 14.27 -47.50
C SER A 14 0.29 14.23 -45.97
N TYR A 15 1.15 14.93 -45.26
CA TYR A 15 1.06 15.10 -43.81
C TYR A 15 -0.20 15.83 -43.38
N LYS A 16 -0.50 16.99 -43.99
CA LYS A 16 -1.68 17.76 -43.67
C LYS A 16 -2.98 16.95 -43.86
N PHE A 17 -3.03 16.13 -44.92
CA PHE A 17 -4.18 15.25 -45.16
C PHE A 17 -4.37 14.19 -44.08
N ASN A 18 -3.31 13.52 -43.65
CA ASN A 18 -3.40 12.56 -42.56
C ASN A 18 -3.87 13.22 -41.24
N LEU A 19 -3.36 14.42 -40.94
CA LEU A 19 -3.78 15.18 -39.77
C LEU A 19 -5.26 15.57 -39.85
N LEU A 20 -5.74 16.03 -40.99
CA LEU A 20 -7.14 16.38 -41.22
C LEU A 20 -8.06 15.15 -41.15
N GLN A 21 -7.63 14.02 -41.73
CA GLN A 21 -8.38 12.76 -41.67
C GLN A 21 -8.54 12.27 -40.21
N ASN A 22 -7.49 12.31 -39.41
CA ASN A 22 -7.53 11.93 -38.00
C ASN A 22 -8.47 12.87 -37.22
N LYS A 23 -8.42 14.16 -37.45
CA LYS A 23 -9.36 15.12 -36.85
C LYS A 23 -10.81 14.85 -37.30
N GLN A 24 -11.02 14.47 -38.54
CA GLN A 24 -12.35 14.11 -39.04
C GLN A 24 -12.90 12.83 -38.37
N VAL A 25 -12.06 11.81 -38.18
CA VAL A 25 -12.43 10.59 -37.45
C VAL A 25 -12.81 10.93 -35.99
N PHE A 26 -12.02 11.77 -35.32
CA PHE A 26 -12.29 12.26 -33.98
C PHE A 26 -13.65 12.99 -33.88
N ILE A 27 -13.91 13.93 -34.80
CA ILE A 27 -15.17 14.66 -34.86
C ILE A 27 -16.35 13.71 -35.11
N ASN A 28 -16.19 12.71 -35.97
CA ASN A 28 -17.22 11.72 -36.25
C ASN A 28 -17.50 10.82 -35.03
N GLN A 29 -16.47 10.42 -34.28
CA GLN A 29 -16.61 9.68 -33.02
C GLN A 29 -17.39 10.50 -31.99
N LEU A 30 -17.06 11.79 -31.83
CA LEU A 30 -17.82 12.70 -30.95
C LEU A 30 -19.27 12.82 -31.34
N LYS A 31 -19.59 12.95 -32.64
CA LYS A 31 -20.93 13.09 -33.15
C LYS A 31 -21.76 11.80 -33.07
N SER A 32 -21.13 10.66 -33.20
CA SER A 32 -21.81 9.34 -33.19
C SER A 32 -22.22 8.86 -31.80
N ARG A 33 -21.82 9.55 -30.71
CA ARG A 33 -22.00 9.15 -29.31
C ARG A 33 -21.48 7.73 -28.99
N ASN A 34 -20.75 7.10 -29.87
CA ASN A 34 -20.18 5.77 -29.70
C ASN A 34 -18.79 5.89 -29.05
N LEU A 35 -18.78 6.35 -27.81
CA LEU A 35 -17.60 6.49 -26.98
C LEU A 35 -17.23 5.14 -26.38
N ALA A 36 -16.56 4.29 -27.15
CA ALA A 36 -16.01 3.04 -26.65
C ALA A 36 -14.81 3.26 -25.68
N ALA A 37 -14.27 4.47 -25.62
CA ALA A 37 -13.17 4.85 -24.72
C ALA A 37 -13.64 5.86 -23.67
N ARG A 38 -13.22 5.67 -22.43
CA ARG A 38 -13.59 6.48 -21.25
C ARG A 38 -12.97 7.89 -21.24
N THR A 39 -11.95 8.11 -22.05
CA THR A 39 -11.27 9.39 -22.23
C THR A 39 -10.94 9.59 -23.70
N ILE A 40 -11.38 10.71 -24.25
CA ILE A 40 -10.96 11.17 -25.58
C ILE A 40 -9.80 12.10 -25.33
N ASP A 41 -8.58 11.62 -25.57
CA ASP A 41 -7.36 12.41 -25.48
C ASP A 41 -6.93 12.82 -26.90
N GLU A 42 -6.73 14.12 -27.14
CA GLU A 42 -6.17 14.60 -28.41
C GLU A 42 -4.78 14.00 -28.70
N GLY A 43 -4.03 13.61 -27.63
CA GLY A 43 -2.76 12.89 -27.73
C GLY A 43 -2.87 11.45 -28.24
N ALA A 44 -4.03 10.77 -28.06
CA ALA A 44 -4.28 9.44 -28.58
C ALA A 44 -4.40 9.40 -30.13
N ILE A 45 -4.64 10.55 -30.75
CA ILE A 45 -4.65 10.70 -32.21
C ILE A 45 -3.24 10.55 -32.76
N ASP A 46 -2.23 10.98 -32.02
CA ASP A 46 -0.82 10.80 -32.37
C ASP A 46 -0.30 9.37 -32.09
N GLU A 47 -0.89 8.64 -31.13
CA GLU A 47 -0.50 7.26 -30.82
C GLU A 47 -1.00 6.23 -31.84
N ASN A 48 -2.12 6.49 -32.54
CA ASN A 48 -2.75 5.51 -33.44
C ASN A 48 -2.66 5.85 -34.93
N GLY A 49 -2.07 6.95 -35.36
CA GLY A 49 -2.06 7.29 -36.78
C GLY A 49 -1.30 8.53 -37.19
N GLY A 50 -0.91 9.38 -36.26
CA GLY A 50 -0.03 10.51 -36.53
C GLY A 50 1.43 10.07 -36.41
N GLY A 51 2.17 10.02 -37.48
CA GLY A 51 3.61 9.78 -37.44
C GLY A 51 4.30 10.84 -36.57
N ASN A 52 5.31 10.44 -35.78
CA ASN A 52 6.16 11.40 -35.06
C ASN A 52 6.78 12.41 -36.00
N PHE A 53 7.05 13.64 -35.53
CA PHE A 53 7.73 14.68 -36.32
C PHE A 53 8.97 14.16 -37.06
N SER A 54 9.70 13.23 -36.45
CA SER A 54 10.83 12.52 -37.07
C SER A 54 10.45 11.64 -38.26
N GLU A 55 9.28 10.98 -38.25
CA GLU A 55 8.73 10.25 -39.41
C GLU A 55 8.41 11.20 -40.58
N TYR A 56 7.84 12.37 -40.27
CA TYR A 56 7.53 13.37 -41.30
C TYR A 56 8.79 13.98 -41.92
N VAL A 57 9.78 14.31 -41.11
CA VAL A 57 11.09 14.77 -41.59
C VAL A 57 11.74 13.71 -42.48
N ALA A 58 11.63 12.43 -42.08
CA ALA A 58 12.16 11.33 -42.90
C ALA A 58 11.42 11.17 -44.22
N ILE A 59 10.09 11.27 -44.25
CA ILE A 59 9.28 11.22 -45.46
C ILE A 59 9.61 12.41 -46.40
N LEU A 60 9.73 13.61 -45.83
CA LEU A 60 10.04 14.83 -46.57
C LEU A 60 11.47 14.81 -47.15
N SER A 61 12.43 14.21 -46.44
CA SER A 61 13.81 14.08 -46.91
C SER A 61 14.00 13.02 -48.01
N GLY A 62 12.98 12.15 -48.17
CA GLY A 62 13.08 11.02 -49.10
C GLY A 62 14.10 9.95 -48.71
N ASN A 63 14.55 9.96 -47.45
CA ASN A 63 15.54 9.04 -46.93
C ASN A 63 14.91 7.90 -46.19
N ASP A 64 14.93 6.70 -46.76
CA ASP A 64 14.31 5.49 -46.16
C ASP A 64 14.97 5.08 -44.85
N ASP A 65 16.27 5.33 -44.68
CA ASP A 65 17.01 5.02 -43.45
C ASP A 65 16.51 5.88 -42.26
N LEU A 66 16.13 7.16 -42.51
CA LEU A 66 15.54 8.01 -41.48
C LEU A 66 14.13 7.56 -41.09
N LEU A 67 13.34 7.05 -42.03
CA LEU A 67 12.03 6.51 -41.79
C LEU A 67 12.10 5.22 -40.94
N GLU A 68 13.05 4.34 -41.31
CA GLU A 68 13.27 3.10 -40.54
C GLU A 68 13.75 3.42 -39.12
N LYS A 69 14.66 4.38 -38.94
CA LYS A 69 15.11 4.86 -37.63
C LYS A 69 13.92 5.35 -36.78
N ALA A 70 13.06 6.21 -37.35
CA ALA A 70 11.89 6.72 -36.60
C ALA A 70 10.96 5.61 -36.13
N LYS A 71 10.75 4.56 -36.95
CA LYS A 71 9.96 3.37 -36.55
C LYS A 71 10.63 2.57 -35.46
N LEU A 72 11.94 2.38 -35.50
CA LEU A 72 12.71 1.68 -34.47
C LEU A 72 12.71 2.46 -33.14
N ASP A 73 12.94 3.79 -33.22
CA ASP A 73 12.90 4.68 -32.05
C ASP A 73 11.53 4.60 -31.34
N LYS A 74 10.43 4.62 -32.12
CA LYS A 74 9.06 4.48 -31.56
C LYS A 74 8.85 3.13 -30.88
N LYS A 75 9.28 2.02 -31.52
CA LYS A 75 9.18 0.68 -30.90
C LYS A 75 10.01 0.59 -29.64
N LEU A 76 11.22 1.14 -29.64
CA LEU A 76 12.10 1.16 -28.48
C LEU A 76 11.48 1.95 -27.32
N ALA A 77 10.94 3.13 -27.60
CA ALA A 77 10.27 3.97 -26.60
C ALA A 77 9.07 3.26 -25.93
N VAL A 78 8.26 2.55 -26.73
CA VAL A 78 7.13 1.76 -26.20
C VAL A 78 7.64 0.64 -25.28
N LEU A 79 8.65 -0.11 -25.71
CA LEU A 79 9.21 -1.20 -24.91
C LEU A 79 9.89 -0.69 -23.63
N GLU A 80 10.56 0.45 -23.69
CA GLU A 80 11.17 1.09 -22.51
C GLU A 80 10.09 1.56 -21.51
N SER A 81 8.99 2.11 -22.01
CA SER A 81 7.83 2.46 -21.18
C SER A 81 7.22 1.24 -20.51
N GLU A 82 7.01 0.14 -21.27
CA GLU A 82 6.53 -1.13 -20.72
C GLU A 82 7.49 -1.69 -19.64
N ARG A 83 8.81 -1.65 -19.92
CA ARG A 83 9.85 -2.07 -18.96
C ARG A 83 9.78 -1.26 -17.68
N GLN A 84 9.64 0.06 -17.80
CA GLN A 84 9.53 0.94 -16.65
C GLN A 84 8.26 0.65 -15.82
N ALA A 85 7.12 0.43 -16.49
CA ALA A 85 5.88 0.04 -15.83
C ALA A 85 6.01 -1.31 -15.12
N TYR A 86 6.65 -2.29 -15.76
CA TYR A 86 6.94 -3.59 -15.16
C TYR A 86 7.78 -3.47 -13.89
N HIS A 87 8.90 -2.71 -13.94
CA HIS A 87 9.75 -2.51 -12.77
C HIS A 87 9.04 -1.77 -11.64
N ARG A 88 8.17 -0.80 -11.96
CA ARG A 88 7.33 -0.13 -10.97
C ARG A 88 6.38 -1.11 -10.29
N ASN A 89 5.69 -1.94 -11.07
CA ASN A 89 4.78 -2.96 -10.55
C ASN A 89 5.51 -3.99 -9.69
N LYS A 90 6.69 -4.44 -10.11
CA LYS A 90 7.56 -5.34 -9.35
C LYS A 90 8.01 -4.70 -8.03
N GLY A 91 8.37 -3.42 -8.04
CA GLY A 91 8.70 -2.66 -6.83
C GLY A 91 7.52 -2.58 -5.86
N ASN A 92 6.32 -2.30 -6.35
CA ASN A 92 5.09 -2.29 -5.55
C ASN A 92 4.78 -3.67 -4.95
N ALA A 93 4.94 -4.75 -5.73
CA ALA A 93 4.76 -6.12 -5.27
C ALA A 93 5.76 -6.47 -4.16
N LYS A 94 7.03 -6.06 -4.29
CA LYS A 94 8.05 -6.24 -3.26
C LYS A 94 7.71 -5.49 -1.98
N GLY A 95 7.22 -4.25 -2.07
CA GLY A 95 6.75 -3.48 -0.92
C GLY A 95 5.62 -4.20 -0.18
N LYS A 96 4.60 -4.67 -0.90
CA LYS A 96 3.47 -5.43 -0.32
C LYS A 96 3.93 -6.77 0.31
N LEU A 97 4.88 -7.46 -0.33
CA LEU A 97 5.44 -8.70 0.21
C LEU A 97 6.12 -8.46 1.57
N ASN A 98 6.96 -7.42 1.64
CA ASN A 98 7.65 -7.06 2.88
C ASN A 98 6.66 -6.66 3.98
N GLU A 99 5.64 -5.88 3.65
CA GLU A 99 4.58 -5.46 4.60
C GLU A 99 3.84 -6.67 5.17
N LYS A 100 3.40 -7.61 4.30
CA LYS A 100 2.70 -8.82 4.73
C LYS A 100 3.58 -9.73 5.57
N THR A 101 4.83 -9.92 5.19
CA THR A 101 5.79 -10.74 5.95
C THR A 101 6.07 -10.14 7.32
N ALA A 102 6.30 -8.83 7.40
CA ALA A 102 6.48 -8.12 8.67
C ALA A 102 5.22 -8.16 9.55
N GLY A 103 4.03 -8.11 8.93
CA GLY A 103 2.75 -8.27 9.62
C GLY A 103 2.61 -9.63 10.29
N ILE A 104 2.95 -10.71 9.57
CA ILE A 104 2.94 -12.09 10.11
C ILE A 104 3.95 -12.22 11.25
N GLU A 105 5.16 -11.72 11.08
CA GLU A 105 6.20 -11.76 12.12
C GLU A 105 5.75 -11.05 13.40
N LYS A 106 5.19 -9.84 13.25
CA LYS A 106 4.60 -9.09 14.37
C LYS A 106 3.48 -9.88 15.06
N ASN A 107 2.57 -10.47 14.29
CA ASN A 107 1.49 -11.29 14.84
C ASN A 107 2.05 -12.50 15.60
N ASN A 108 3.06 -13.18 15.07
CA ASN A 108 3.68 -14.33 15.73
C ASN A 108 4.33 -13.96 17.07
N ILE A 109 4.95 -12.78 17.16
CA ILE A 109 5.48 -12.27 18.44
C ILE A 109 4.34 -12.07 19.45
N PHE A 110 3.21 -11.49 19.04
CA PHE A 110 2.06 -11.34 19.94
C PHE A 110 1.43 -12.67 20.33
N ILE A 111 1.28 -13.61 19.37
CA ILE A 111 0.78 -14.95 19.65
C ILE A 111 1.67 -15.63 20.70
N GLY A 112 2.99 -15.57 20.56
CA GLY A 112 3.91 -16.16 21.53
C GLY A 112 3.78 -15.54 22.93
N ARG A 113 3.55 -14.22 23.03
CA ARG A 113 3.32 -13.55 24.34
C ARG A 113 1.97 -13.94 24.94
N PHE A 114 0.90 -13.96 24.12
CA PHE A 114 -0.43 -14.39 24.56
C PHE A 114 -0.43 -15.84 25.04
N THR A 115 0.25 -16.73 24.31
CA THR A 115 0.34 -18.15 24.67
C THR A 115 1.03 -18.31 26.02
N ARG A 116 2.12 -17.59 26.29
CA ARG A 116 2.81 -17.63 27.60
C ARG A 116 1.93 -17.17 28.74
N ASP A 117 1.21 -16.05 28.55
CA ASP A 117 0.29 -15.53 29.58
C ASP A 117 -0.86 -16.50 29.82
N TRP A 118 -1.38 -17.14 28.76
CA TRP A 118 -2.44 -18.14 28.85
C TRP A 118 -2.00 -19.44 29.55
N GLU A 119 -0.83 -19.95 29.21
CA GLU A 119 -0.25 -21.13 29.85
C GLU A 119 0.02 -20.87 31.34
N TYR A 120 0.55 -19.70 31.66
CA TYR A 120 0.75 -19.28 33.05
C TYR A 120 -0.60 -19.19 33.78
N LEU A 121 -1.62 -18.54 33.21
CA LEU A 121 -2.95 -18.46 33.83
C LEU A 121 -3.53 -19.86 34.08
N ASN A 122 -3.44 -20.77 33.13
CA ASN A 122 -3.93 -22.15 33.30
C ASN A 122 -3.21 -22.91 34.40
N LYS A 123 -1.94 -22.60 34.64
CA LYS A 123 -1.14 -23.22 35.71
C LYS A 123 -1.54 -22.70 37.12
N VAL A 124 -1.74 -21.38 37.25
CA VAL A 124 -2.00 -20.75 38.55
C VAL A 124 -3.48 -20.67 38.92
N ALA A 125 -4.34 -20.68 37.92
CA ALA A 125 -5.78 -20.56 38.04
C ALA A 125 -6.51 -21.61 37.16
N PRO A 126 -6.37 -22.89 37.42
CA PRO A 126 -7.10 -23.90 36.66
C PRO A 126 -8.62 -23.66 36.80
N VAL A 127 -9.37 -24.00 35.76
CA VAL A 127 -10.83 -23.95 35.79
C VAL A 127 -11.31 -25.04 36.74
N ASP A 128 -12.14 -24.69 37.69
CA ASP A 128 -12.80 -25.64 38.58
C ASP A 128 -13.79 -26.50 37.80
N ALA A 129 -13.69 -27.83 37.95
CA ALA A 129 -14.47 -28.77 37.16
C ALA A 129 -15.96 -28.79 37.49
N GLU A 130 -16.33 -28.38 38.71
CA GLU A 130 -17.73 -28.38 39.15
C GLU A 130 -18.44 -27.06 38.84
N THR A 131 -17.73 -25.93 39.03
CA THR A 131 -18.32 -24.60 38.84
C THR A 131 -18.05 -24.01 37.45
N GLY A 132 -17.07 -24.53 36.71
CA GLY A 132 -16.61 -23.98 35.44
C GLY A 132 -15.94 -22.62 35.57
N LEU A 133 -15.66 -22.16 36.80
CA LEU A 133 -15.07 -20.86 37.06
C LEU A 133 -13.60 -20.96 37.46
N ARG A 134 -12.85 -19.88 37.26
CA ARG A 134 -11.49 -19.75 37.76
C ARG A 134 -11.47 -19.04 39.12
N PRO A 135 -10.52 -19.37 40.00
CA PRO A 135 -10.30 -18.57 41.21
C PRO A 135 -9.91 -17.14 40.81
N ASN A 136 -10.38 -16.19 41.60
CA ASN A 136 -10.11 -14.75 41.35
C ASN A 136 -9.53 -14.09 42.62
N PRO A 137 -8.28 -14.35 43.00
CA PRO A 137 -7.63 -13.79 44.16
C PRO A 137 -7.10 -12.39 43.89
N LEU A 138 -8.00 -11.48 43.50
CA LEU A 138 -7.64 -10.07 43.28
C LEU A 138 -7.17 -9.45 44.62
N LYS A 139 -5.98 -8.83 44.58
CA LYS A 139 -5.46 -8.05 45.69
C LYS A 139 -5.30 -6.60 45.25
N LEU A 140 -5.87 -5.68 46.00
CA LEU A 140 -5.74 -4.24 45.75
C LEU A 140 -4.85 -3.59 46.80
N ASP A 141 -3.98 -2.68 46.35
CA ASP A 141 -3.07 -1.97 47.22
C ASP A 141 -3.87 -1.17 48.29
N GLY A 142 -3.50 -1.38 49.57
CA GLY A 142 -4.13 -0.73 50.68
C GLY A 142 -5.48 -1.34 51.12
N VAL A 143 -5.81 -2.58 50.67
CA VAL A 143 -6.97 -3.35 51.13
C VAL A 143 -6.51 -4.73 51.53
N ASP A 144 -6.71 -5.09 52.79
CA ASP A 144 -6.43 -6.42 53.35
C ASP A 144 -7.71 -7.17 53.52
N SER A 145 -8.36 -7.54 52.40
CA SER A 145 -9.62 -8.28 52.40
C SER A 145 -9.81 -8.99 51.08
N ASP A 146 -10.28 -10.23 51.15
CA ASP A 146 -10.68 -11.04 49.98
C ASP A 146 -12.18 -10.89 49.67
N ASN A 147 -12.90 -10.04 50.37
CA ASN A 147 -14.32 -9.82 50.16
C ASN A 147 -14.53 -9.04 48.83
N ILE A 148 -15.23 -9.67 47.91
CA ILE A 148 -15.51 -9.15 46.58
C ILE A 148 -16.22 -7.78 46.61
N GLU A 149 -17.12 -7.56 47.57
CA GLU A 149 -17.86 -6.30 47.70
C GLU A 149 -16.94 -5.17 48.18
N ILE A 150 -16.02 -5.46 49.12
CA ILE A 150 -15.02 -4.50 49.60
C ILE A 150 -14.06 -4.13 48.46
N LEU A 151 -13.57 -5.11 47.75
CA LEU A 151 -12.68 -4.90 46.60
C LEU A 151 -13.35 -4.09 45.47
N GLY A 152 -14.61 -4.42 45.14
CA GLY A 152 -15.38 -3.70 44.12
C GLY A 152 -15.66 -2.24 44.52
N ASN A 153 -16.00 -1.98 45.76
CA ASN A 153 -16.18 -0.63 46.30
C ASN A 153 -14.86 0.16 46.27
N ARG A 154 -13.72 -0.50 46.56
CA ARG A 154 -12.41 0.12 46.45
C ARG A 154 -12.09 0.52 45.00
N LEU A 155 -12.40 -0.35 44.02
CA LEU A 155 -12.25 -0.04 42.60
C LEU A 155 -13.11 1.16 42.19
N ALA A 156 -14.33 1.29 42.69
CA ALA A 156 -15.19 2.44 42.46
C ALA A 156 -14.55 3.75 42.97
N ILE A 157 -13.95 3.70 44.17
CA ILE A 157 -13.23 4.85 44.76
C ILE A 157 -12.02 5.20 43.91
N ILE A 158 -11.23 4.19 43.45
CA ILE A 158 -10.10 4.41 42.59
C ILE A 158 -10.55 5.05 41.27
N ASN A 159 -11.64 4.57 40.67
CA ASN A 159 -12.21 5.13 39.45
C ASN A 159 -12.59 6.62 39.59
N GLN A 160 -13.07 7.05 40.74
CA GLN A 160 -13.40 8.45 40.98
C GLN A 160 -12.15 9.34 41.19
N LYS A 161 -11.13 8.80 41.89
CA LYS A 161 -9.99 9.57 42.39
C LYS A 161 -8.73 9.50 41.52
N ALA A 162 -8.57 8.41 40.76
CA ALA A 162 -7.35 8.24 39.95
C ALA A 162 -7.19 9.35 38.90
N ARG A 163 -5.98 9.91 38.84
CA ARG A 163 -5.54 10.89 37.83
C ARG A 163 -4.08 10.59 37.53
N THR A 164 -3.83 9.96 36.39
CA THR A 164 -2.51 9.40 36.05
C THR A 164 -1.80 10.14 34.94
N GLU A 165 -2.37 11.25 34.45
CA GLU A 165 -1.74 12.09 33.39
C GLU A 165 -1.18 11.29 32.21
N ASP A 166 -1.96 10.31 31.73
CA ASP A 166 -1.61 9.36 30.67
C ASP A 166 -0.60 8.25 31.04
N ASP A 167 -0.12 8.19 32.29
CA ASP A 167 0.72 7.11 32.80
C ASP A 167 -0.09 5.94 33.35
N TYR A 168 0.57 4.80 33.54
CA TYR A 168 -0.02 3.61 34.14
C TYR A 168 0.30 3.56 35.64
N MET A 169 -0.73 3.61 36.47
CA MET A 169 -0.60 3.45 37.91
C MET A 169 -0.98 2.03 38.33
N LYS A 170 -0.07 1.32 38.99
CA LYS A 170 -0.38 0.03 39.61
C LYS A 170 -1.32 0.23 40.79
N ILE A 171 -2.37 -0.58 40.86
CA ILE A 171 -3.39 -0.54 41.92
C ILE A 171 -3.55 -1.87 42.63
N GLY A 172 -2.88 -2.92 42.19
CA GLY A 172 -2.99 -4.25 42.78
C GLY A 172 -2.40 -5.34 41.89
N THR A 173 -2.72 -6.59 42.23
CA THR A 173 -2.29 -7.79 41.51
C THR A 173 -3.42 -8.82 41.43
N LEU A 174 -3.41 -9.59 40.35
CA LEU A 174 -4.20 -10.81 40.20
C LEU A 174 -3.23 -11.93 39.82
N PHE A 175 -2.96 -12.86 40.74
CA PHE A 175 -1.79 -13.76 40.69
C PHE A 175 -0.51 -12.90 40.54
N ASP A 176 0.34 -13.16 39.53
CA ASP A 176 1.53 -12.35 39.25
C ASP A 176 1.26 -11.24 38.22
N PHE A 177 0.04 -11.17 37.67
CA PHE A 177 -0.36 -10.11 36.76
C PHE A 177 -0.60 -8.79 37.54
N ARG A 178 -0.04 -7.70 37.05
CA ARG A 178 -0.26 -6.37 37.63
C ARG A 178 -1.59 -5.80 37.19
N ILE A 179 -2.34 -5.24 38.12
CA ILE A 179 -3.56 -4.48 37.80
C ILE A 179 -3.18 -3.01 37.71
N LEU A 180 -3.52 -2.40 36.58
CA LEU A 180 -3.17 -1.03 36.25
C LEU A 180 -4.43 -0.20 36.00
N VAL A 181 -4.35 1.08 36.31
CA VAL A 181 -5.30 2.11 35.89
C VAL A 181 -4.60 3.19 35.12
N ARG A 182 -5.24 3.72 34.07
CA ARG A 182 -4.78 4.86 33.28
C ARG A 182 -5.95 5.82 33.07
N THR A 183 -5.70 7.13 33.30
CA THR A 183 -6.67 8.18 33.00
C THR A 183 -6.46 8.66 31.58
N GLU A 184 -7.49 8.57 30.75
CA GLU A 184 -7.47 9.10 29.37
C GLU A 184 -8.36 10.33 29.28
N LYS A 185 -7.89 11.31 28.51
CA LYS A 185 -8.66 12.52 28.17
C LYS A 185 -9.40 12.26 26.87
N THR A 186 -10.71 12.38 26.90
CA THR A 186 -11.54 12.34 25.68
C THR A 186 -12.08 13.74 25.44
N CYS A 187 -11.87 14.27 24.24
CA CYS A 187 -12.48 15.52 23.81
C CYS A 187 -13.74 15.19 23.02
N ASP A 188 -14.89 15.65 23.51
CA ASP A 188 -16.15 15.60 22.75
C ASP A 188 -16.61 17.04 22.56
N GLY A 189 -16.30 17.60 21.40
CA GLY A 189 -16.42 19.03 21.13
C GLY A 189 -15.58 19.87 22.10
N ASP A 190 -16.21 20.85 22.76
CA ASP A 190 -15.55 21.76 23.72
C ASP A 190 -15.42 21.16 25.15
N THR A 191 -15.96 19.97 25.42
CA THR A 191 -15.94 19.35 26.73
C THR A 191 -14.83 18.30 26.82
N GLN A 192 -13.92 18.47 27.80
CA GLN A 192 -12.93 17.48 28.17
C GLN A 192 -13.47 16.57 29.27
N ALA A 193 -13.63 15.28 28.96
CA ALA A 193 -14.00 14.28 29.95
C ALA A 193 -12.78 13.39 30.28
N LEU A 194 -12.58 13.14 31.58
CA LEU A 194 -11.54 12.23 32.07
C LEU A 194 -12.17 10.86 32.34
N HIS A 195 -11.62 9.83 31.71
CA HIS A 195 -12.05 8.46 31.91
C HIS A 195 -10.92 7.58 32.38
N ASN A 196 -11.16 6.80 33.42
CA ASN A 196 -10.20 5.83 33.91
C ASN A 196 -10.43 4.49 33.22
N LYS A 197 -9.35 3.91 32.70
CA LYS A 197 -9.33 2.57 32.11
C LYS A 197 -8.50 1.64 32.99
N PHE A 198 -9.08 0.50 33.28
CA PHE A 198 -8.50 -0.56 34.10
C PHE A 198 -8.02 -1.69 33.19
N MET A 199 -6.88 -2.27 33.49
CA MET A 199 -6.29 -3.32 32.70
C MET A 199 -5.45 -4.27 33.52
N VAL A 200 -5.28 -5.48 33.01
CA VAL A 200 -4.38 -6.49 33.55
C VAL A 200 -3.14 -6.48 32.66
N GLU A 201 -1.98 -6.31 33.27
CA GLU A 201 -0.71 -6.39 32.56
C GLU A 201 -0.15 -7.80 32.63
N GLY A 202 0.01 -8.43 31.47
CA GLY A 202 0.63 -9.74 31.32
C GLY A 202 2.12 -9.74 31.66
N LEU A 203 2.71 -10.92 31.71
CA LEU A 203 4.11 -11.13 32.09
C LEU A 203 5.09 -10.35 31.20
N ASP A 204 4.75 -10.24 29.91
CA ASP A 204 5.55 -9.51 28.92
C ASP A 204 5.03 -8.08 28.65
N GLY A 205 4.28 -7.50 29.55
CA GLY A 205 3.81 -6.11 29.48
C GLY A 205 2.62 -5.87 28.57
N ILE A 206 1.95 -6.93 28.07
CA ILE A 206 0.71 -6.79 27.31
C ILE A 206 -0.41 -6.39 28.24
N LYS A 207 -1.23 -5.45 27.82
CA LYS A 207 -2.34 -4.92 28.61
C LYS A 207 -3.67 -5.48 28.12
N TYR A 208 -4.29 -6.30 28.95
CA TYR A 208 -5.60 -6.93 28.69
C TYR A 208 -6.71 -6.08 29.27
N THR A 209 -7.77 -5.86 28.53
CA THR A 209 -8.93 -5.09 28.97
C THR A 209 -10.22 -5.84 28.73
N TYR A 210 -11.19 -5.64 29.60
CA TYR A 210 -12.57 -6.05 29.43
C TYR A 210 -13.44 -4.80 29.33
N HIS A 211 -14.49 -4.80 28.51
CA HIS A 211 -15.34 -3.63 28.26
C HIS A 211 -14.55 -2.32 28.02
N ASN A 212 -13.54 -2.36 27.15
CA ASN A 212 -12.65 -1.24 26.83
C ASN A 212 -11.95 -0.62 28.07
N GLY A 213 -11.81 -1.40 29.14
CA GLY A 213 -11.19 -0.95 30.39
C GLY A 213 -12.10 -0.19 31.35
N TYR A 214 -13.37 0.04 31.00
CA TYR A 214 -14.30 0.66 31.92
C TYR A 214 -14.73 -0.32 33.01
N ILE A 215 -14.81 0.18 34.26
CA ILE A 215 -15.21 -0.64 35.40
C ILE A 215 -16.74 -0.71 35.51
N ALA A 216 -17.29 -1.85 35.94
CA ALA A 216 -18.70 -1.98 36.19
C ALA A 216 -19.15 -1.17 37.43
N LYS A 217 -20.40 -0.75 37.44
CA LYS A 217 -21.02 -0.12 38.62
C LYS A 217 -21.27 -1.14 39.75
N ASP A 218 -21.59 -2.38 39.38
CA ASP A 218 -21.75 -3.49 40.32
C ASP A 218 -20.39 -3.94 40.85
N PRO A 219 -20.14 -3.97 42.14
CA PRO A 219 -18.88 -4.34 42.77
C PRO A 219 -18.38 -5.74 42.37
N LYS A 220 -19.28 -6.72 42.28
CA LYS A 220 -18.93 -8.11 41.94
C LYS A 220 -18.48 -8.21 40.48
N LEU A 221 -19.22 -7.58 39.57
CA LEU A 221 -18.84 -7.53 38.15
C LEU A 221 -17.54 -6.77 37.95
N ALA A 222 -17.29 -5.69 38.69
CA ALA A 222 -16.05 -4.92 38.60
C ALA A 222 -14.83 -5.79 38.91
N VAL A 223 -14.87 -6.63 39.92
CA VAL A 223 -13.80 -7.58 40.29
C VAL A 223 -13.63 -8.67 39.21
N MET A 224 -14.75 -9.17 38.67
CA MET A 224 -14.72 -10.23 37.66
C MET A 224 -14.12 -9.76 36.32
N TYR A 225 -14.15 -8.47 36.01
CA TYR A 225 -13.64 -7.95 34.73
C TYR A 225 -12.15 -8.22 34.49
N PHE A 226 -11.36 -8.33 35.54
CA PHE A 226 -9.92 -8.62 35.41
C PHE A 226 -9.67 -10.07 34.99
N ILE A 227 -10.36 -11.04 35.59
CA ILE A 227 -10.21 -12.43 35.14
C ILE A 227 -10.82 -12.63 33.74
N ASN A 228 -11.96 -12.01 33.47
CA ASN A 228 -12.60 -12.05 32.15
C ASN A 228 -11.73 -11.43 31.06
N ALA A 229 -10.90 -10.45 31.39
CA ALA A 229 -9.94 -9.88 30.44
C ALA A 229 -8.88 -10.90 30.02
N LEU A 230 -8.40 -11.72 30.95
CA LEU A 230 -7.46 -12.80 30.68
C LEU A 230 -8.11 -13.97 29.94
N GLU A 231 -9.36 -14.30 30.23
CA GLU A 231 -10.11 -15.37 29.55
C GLU A 231 -10.37 -15.08 28.06
N ARG A 232 -10.17 -13.85 27.63
CA ARG A 232 -10.24 -13.48 26.20
C ARG A 232 -8.98 -13.81 25.41
N ILE A 233 -7.88 -14.21 26.08
CA ILE A 233 -6.60 -14.48 25.44
C ILE A 233 -6.72 -15.50 24.29
N PRO A 234 -7.40 -16.67 24.43
CA PRO A 234 -7.56 -17.62 23.33
C PRO A 234 -8.19 -17.01 22.08
N GLY A 235 -9.23 -16.19 22.26
CA GLY A 235 -9.86 -15.49 21.14
C GLY A 235 -8.94 -14.45 20.48
N MET A 236 -8.00 -13.86 21.24
CA MET A 236 -6.98 -12.96 20.69
C MET A 236 -5.94 -13.72 19.86
N ILE A 237 -5.54 -14.91 20.29
CA ILE A 237 -4.65 -15.81 19.56
C ILE A 237 -5.32 -16.21 18.24
N GLU A 238 -6.54 -16.76 18.32
CA GLU A 238 -7.31 -17.19 17.14
C GLU A 238 -7.47 -16.06 16.11
N LYS A 239 -7.73 -14.85 16.57
CA LYS A 239 -7.85 -13.68 15.70
C LYS A 239 -6.53 -13.41 14.94
N ARG A 240 -5.38 -13.46 15.63
CA ARG A 240 -4.07 -13.25 15.00
C ARG A 240 -3.69 -14.37 14.05
N GLU A 241 -4.05 -15.60 14.37
CA GLU A 241 -3.84 -16.75 13.48
C GLU A 241 -4.67 -16.61 12.20
N LYS A 242 -5.92 -16.19 12.30
CA LYS A 242 -6.77 -15.87 11.14
C LYS A 242 -6.17 -14.73 10.29
N GLU A 243 -5.71 -13.66 10.92
CA GLU A 243 -5.01 -12.56 10.23
C GLU A 243 -3.77 -13.07 9.48
N ASN A 244 -2.97 -13.95 10.10
CA ASN A 244 -1.80 -14.57 9.46
C ASN A 244 -2.19 -15.43 8.26
N ALA A 245 -3.25 -16.21 8.37
CA ALA A 245 -3.77 -17.02 7.27
C ALA A 245 -4.20 -16.16 6.08
N GLU A 246 -4.86 -15.03 6.32
CA GLU A 246 -5.23 -14.09 5.27
C GLU A 246 -4.00 -13.41 4.62
N LEU A 247 -3.05 -12.97 5.43
CA LEU A 247 -1.81 -12.36 4.92
C LEU A 247 -0.99 -13.35 4.08
N SER A 248 -0.99 -14.64 4.47
CA SER A 248 -0.22 -15.69 3.79
C SER A 248 -0.77 -16.05 2.41
N LYS A 249 -2.04 -15.82 2.12
CA LYS A 249 -2.67 -16.21 0.84
C LYS A 249 -2.00 -15.57 -0.37
N ASP A 250 -1.62 -14.31 -0.27
CA ASP A 250 -1.07 -13.55 -1.39
C ASP A 250 0.46 -13.66 -1.51
N ILE A 251 1.14 -14.16 -0.47
CA ILE A 251 2.60 -14.23 -0.42
C ILE A 251 3.18 -15.02 -1.60
N PRO A 252 2.68 -16.23 -1.95
CA PRO A 252 3.22 -16.99 -3.08
C PRO A 252 3.15 -16.23 -4.40
N VAL A 253 2.01 -15.58 -4.68
CA VAL A 253 1.82 -14.79 -5.90
C VAL A 253 2.75 -13.58 -5.93
N LEU A 254 2.91 -12.89 -4.81
CA LEU A 254 3.83 -11.76 -4.71
C LEU A 254 5.28 -12.19 -4.87
N GLN A 255 5.67 -13.34 -4.33
CA GLN A 255 7.01 -13.92 -4.50
C GLN A 255 7.29 -14.26 -5.96
N GLU A 256 6.32 -14.84 -6.67
CA GLU A 256 6.43 -15.15 -8.09
C GLU A 256 6.63 -13.87 -8.91
N ILE A 257 5.83 -12.82 -8.69
CA ILE A 257 5.97 -11.53 -9.35
C ILE A 257 7.36 -10.91 -9.08
N VAL A 258 7.82 -10.99 -7.84
CA VAL A 258 9.14 -10.43 -7.46
C VAL A 258 10.30 -11.25 -8.04
N ALA A 259 10.16 -12.57 -8.18
CA ALA A 259 11.15 -13.44 -8.79
C ALA A 259 11.21 -13.30 -10.32
N ALA A 260 10.07 -12.99 -10.96
CA ALA A 260 9.97 -12.90 -12.41
C ALA A 260 10.92 -11.84 -13.00
N THR A 261 11.43 -12.13 -14.20
CA THR A 261 12.23 -11.21 -15.02
C THR A 261 11.38 -10.68 -16.16
N TRP A 262 11.69 -9.47 -16.62
CA TRP A 262 10.96 -8.89 -17.75
C TRP A 262 11.27 -9.66 -19.04
N PRO A 263 10.26 -10.20 -19.75
CA PRO A 263 10.51 -11.15 -20.84
C PRO A 263 11.05 -10.51 -22.13
N LYS A 264 10.86 -9.20 -22.31
CA LYS A 264 11.26 -8.49 -23.54
C LYS A 264 12.63 -7.79 -23.44
N GLU A 265 13.46 -8.10 -22.43
CA GLU A 265 14.79 -7.48 -22.28
C GLU A 265 15.69 -7.75 -23.49
N GLY A 266 15.63 -8.96 -24.06
CA GLY A 266 16.36 -9.33 -25.26
C GLY A 266 15.90 -8.56 -26.52
N GLU A 267 14.62 -8.19 -26.59
CA GLU A 267 14.07 -7.42 -27.69
C GLU A 267 14.57 -5.97 -27.68
N ILE A 268 14.59 -5.33 -26.51
CA ILE A 268 15.17 -3.98 -26.35
C ILE A 268 16.63 -3.98 -26.78
N LYS A 269 17.41 -4.98 -26.37
CA LYS A 269 18.81 -5.06 -26.71
C LYS A 269 19.02 -5.17 -28.23
N LYS A 270 18.26 -6.04 -28.89
CA LYS A 270 18.32 -6.19 -30.36
C LYS A 270 17.96 -4.90 -31.10
N LEU A 271 16.85 -4.26 -30.71
CA LEU A 271 16.42 -2.99 -31.30
C LEU A 271 17.45 -1.88 -31.08
N GLY A 272 18.10 -1.85 -29.91
CA GLY A 272 19.19 -0.91 -29.64
C GLY A 272 20.42 -1.13 -30.53
N GLU A 273 20.79 -2.38 -30.80
CA GLU A 273 21.89 -2.74 -31.71
C GLU A 273 21.55 -2.39 -33.17
N GLU A 274 20.33 -2.67 -33.63
CA GLU A 274 19.83 -2.31 -34.96
C GLU A 274 19.84 -0.79 -35.15
N LEU A 275 19.36 -0.05 -34.17
CA LEU A 275 19.29 1.41 -34.16
C LEU A 275 20.69 2.04 -34.16
N ALA A 276 21.66 1.47 -33.44
CA ALA A 276 23.05 1.91 -33.44
C ALA A 276 23.70 1.69 -34.82
N THR A 277 23.41 0.57 -35.49
CA THR A 277 23.90 0.24 -36.83
C THR A 277 23.33 1.21 -37.86
N LEU A 278 22.03 1.47 -37.80
CA LEU A 278 21.33 2.38 -38.68
C LEU A 278 21.80 3.84 -38.49
N ASN A 279 22.04 4.26 -37.27
CA ASN A 279 22.61 5.59 -36.98
C ASN A 279 24.00 5.77 -37.58
N ARG A 280 24.86 4.75 -37.52
CA ARG A 280 26.17 4.80 -38.18
C ARG A 280 26.05 4.93 -39.71
N LYS A 281 25.14 4.18 -40.33
CA LYS A 281 24.85 4.25 -41.76
C LYS A 281 24.40 5.65 -42.18
N ILE A 282 23.45 6.24 -41.42
CA ILE A 282 22.96 7.60 -41.65
C ILE A 282 24.09 8.63 -41.53
N GLN A 283 24.94 8.53 -40.52
CA GLN A 283 26.07 9.45 -40.34
C GLN A 283 27.08 9.39 -41.50
N LEU A 284 27.30 8.21 -42.05
CA LEU A 284 28.20 8.03 -43.19
C LEU A 284 27.62 8.60 -44.51
N THR A 285 26.29 8.64 -44.63
CA THR A 285 25.60 9.20 -45.82
C THR A 285 25.41 10.71 -45.76
N LEU A 286 25.49 11.32 -44.57
CA LEU A 286 25.48 12.76 -44.40
C LEU A 286 26.85 13.33 -44.83
N LYS A 287 26.93 13.89 -46.05
CA LYS A 287 28.11 14.64 -46.47
C LYS A 287 28.33 15.83 -45.52
N PRO A 288 29.57 16.10 -45.06
CA PRO A 288 29.84 17.29 -44.28
C PRO A 288 29.51 18.52 -45.11
N VAL A 289 28.61 19.35 -44.61
CA VAL A 289 28.32 20.66 -45.26
C VAL A 289 29.53 21.54 -44.99
N SER A 290 30.39 21.72 -46.02
CA SER A 290 31.47 22.69 -45.95
C SER A 290 30.85 24.08 -46.00
N TYR A 291 30.78 24.75 -44.85
CA TYR A 291 30.47 26.18 -44.78
C TYR A 291 31.62 26.96 -45.45
N THR A 292 31.47 27.36 -46.72
CA THR A 292 32.25 28.42 -47.30
C THR A 292 31.76 29.73 -46.73
N HIS A 293 32.51 30.32 -45.80
CA HIS A 293 32.35 31.71 -45.43
C HIS A 293 32.64 32.57 -46.70
N LEU A 294 31.60 33.11 -47.29
CA LEU A 294 31.69 34.23 -48.21
C LEU A 294 32.04 35.46 -47.35
N THR A 295 33.32 35.77 -47.27
CA THR A 295 33.77 37.09 -46.84
C THR A 295 33.36 38.10 -47.87
N LEU A 296 32.43 38.99 -47.56
CA LEU A 296 32.11 40.16 -48.33
C LEU A 296 33.37 41.06 -48.41
N PRO A 297 33.76 41.54 -49.61
CA PRO A 297 34.87 42.50 -49.71
C PRO A 297 34.43 43.80 -49.06
N THR A 298 35.18 44.26 -48.05
CA THR A 298 35.12 45.60 -47.50
C THR A 298 35.73 46.57 -48.50
N ASN A 299 34.89 47.44 -49.07
CA ASN A 299 35.33 48.72 -49.68
C ASN A 299 35.25 49.82 -48.65
#